data_591398df2036c888fdcd6fa8a155bcfb
#
_entry.id   591398df2036c888fdcd6fa8a155bcfb
#
_cell.length_a   1.000
_cell.length_b   1.000
_cell.length_c   1.000
_cell.angle_alpha   90.00
_cell.angle_beta   90.00
_cell.angle_gamma   90.00
#
_symmetry.space_group_name_H-M   'P 1'
#
loop_
_entity.id
_entity.type
_entity.pdbx_description
1 polymer ?
#
loop_
_entity_poly.entity_id
_entity_poly.type
_entity_poly.pdbx_seq_one_letter_code
_entity_poly.pdbx_strand_id
1 'polypeptide(L)'
;MKRVMRVNAGVVLCFVLTSHCGPANSQQAIAPEVFRPPICDQFKVDGRASAPLRTVSLPPQQTCTLHTNNGFPVPDPNCTPGAINPTLTIEVLRDRSFTTRCIRDAATQEVEKATTYEWYNLPHPSNNSGESQSCELDHLISLELGGADTLDNIWPQCGPSGVSLPQRFFKEKDTVENFLAMQVREGRRDLSEAQKGIATDWTQFLDQARRACPEGRCF
;
A
#
# COMPACT_ATOMS: atom_id res chain seq x y z
N MET A 1 68.51 -40.77 -28.63
CA MET A 1 68.88 -40.32 -27.28
C MET A 1 67.57 -40.07 -26.48
N LYS A 2 67.22 -40.96 -25.57
CA LYS A 2 66.04 -40.82 -24.72
C LYS A 2 66.50 -40.34 -23.34
N ARG A 3 66.03 -39.15 -22.92
CA ARG A 3 66.20 -38.65 -21.53
C ARG A 3 65.01 -39.09 -20.73
N VAL A 4 65.29 -39.85 -19.68
CA VAL A 4 64.35 -40.26 -18.65
C VAL A 4 64.30 -39.20 -17.57
N MET A 5 63.12 -38.63 -17.32
CA MET A 5 62.89 -37.68 -16.23
C MET A 5 62.35 -38.43 -15.01
N ARG A 6 63.01 -38.37 -13.91
CA ARG A 6 62.62 -38.95 -12.60
C ARG A 6 61.60 -38.01 -11.99
N VAL A 7 60.48 -38.57 -11.56
CA VAL A 7 59.45 -37.88 -10.78
C VAL A 7 59.73 -38.15 -9.30
N ASN A 8 59.96 -37.10 -8.52
CA ASN A 8 60.04 -37.18 -7.08
C ASN A 8 58.61 -37.14 -6.51
N ALA A 9 58.31 -38.16 -5.71
CA ALA A 9 57.06 -38.23 -4.93
C ALA A 9 57.24 -37.34 -3.70
N GLY A 10 56.57 -36.23 -3.66
CA GLY A 10 56.39 -35.40 -2.46
C GLY A 10 55.18 -35.85 -1.69
N VAL A 11 55.41 -36.28 -0.44
CA VAL A 11 54.34 -36.59 0.52
C VAL A 11 53.69 -35.28 0.97
N VAL A 12 52.43 -35.11 0.61
CA VAL A 12 51.61 -34.00 1.10
C VAL A 12 50.90 -34.44 2.37
N LEU A 13 51.30 -33.85 3.48
CA LEU A 13 50.67 -34.06 4.80
C LEU A 13 49.41 -33.21 4.85
N CYS A 14 48.26 -33.85 4.74
CA CYS A 14 46.95 -33.17 4.93
C CYS A 14 46.74 -32.93 6.43
N PHE A 15 46.82 -31.65 6.85
CA PHE A 15 46.28 -31.23 8.15
C PHE A 15 44.75 -31.13 8.02
N VAL A 16 44.04 -32.03 8.71
CA VAL A 16 42.59 -31.93 8.86
C VAL A 16 42.31 -30.86 9.94
N LEU A 17 41.98 -29.64 9.47
CA LEU A 17 41.40 -28.62 10.33
C LEU A 17 39.90 -28.90 10.47
N THR A 18 39.49 -29.40 11.61
CA THR A 18 38.07 -29.51 12.01
C THR A 18 37.53 -28.12 12.27
N SER A 19 36.99 -27.50 11.23
CA SER A 19 36.19 -26.25 11.36
C SER A 19 34.89 -26.59 12.05
N HIS A 20 34.75 -26.21 13.33
CA HIS A 20 33.47 -26.18 14.01
C HIS A 20 32.62 -25.08 13.40
N CYS A 21 31.70 -25.42 12.48
CA CYS A 21 30.61 -24.57 12.12
C CYS A 21 29.68 -24.44 13.33
N GLY A 22 29.83 -23.34 14.06
CA GLY A 22 28.83 -22.92 15.04
C GLY A 22 27.51 -22.61 14.30
N PRO A 23 26.34 -22.77 14.96
CA PRO A 23 25.08 -22.46 14.34
C PRO A 23 25.12 -20.99 13.87
N ALA A 24 24.84 -20.77 12.59
CA ALA A 24 24.63 -19.43 12.05
C ALA A 24 23.50 -18.79 12.84
N ASN A 25 23.85 -17.79 13.65
CA ASN A 25 22.88 -16.97 14.36
C ASN A 25 22.11 -16.23 13.25
N SER A 26 20.92 -16.73 12.89
CA SER A 26 19.99 -16.02 12.02
C SER A 26 19.55 -14.78 12.80
N GLN A 27 20.28 -13.67 12.63
CA GLN A 27 19.75 -12.37 12.97
C GLN A 27 18.51 -12.20 12.12
N GLN A 28 17.34 -12.48 12.70
CA GLN A 28 16.08 -12.03 12.14
C GLN A 28 16.23 -10.52 11.94
N ALA A 29 16.24 -10.10 10.69
CA ALA A 29 16.15 -8.70 10.36
C ALA A 29 14.85 -8.19 11.02
N ILE A 30 15.01 -7.40 12.08
CA ILE A 30 13.88 -6.69 12.69
C ILE A 30 13.37 -5.76 11.61
N ALA A 31 12.18 -6.01 11.14
CA ALA A 31 11.51 -5.12 10.21
C ALA A 31 11.52 -3.71 10.80
N PRO A 32 11.78 -2.65 10.00
CA PRO A 32 11.79 -1.30 10.52
C PRO A 32 10.43 -1.01 11.17
N GLU A 33 10.46 -0.74 12.46
CA GLU A 33 9.28 -0.38 13.23
C GLU A 33 8.69 0.90 12.60
N VAL A 34 7.45 0.81 12.14
CA VAL A 34 6.74 2.00 11.61
C VAL A 34 6.59 2.96 12.77
N PHE A 35 7.25 4.11 12.68
CA PHE A 35 7.20 5.14 13.71
C PHE A 35 5.75 5.60 13.92
N ARG A 36 5.16 5.18 15.03
CA ARG A 36 3.85 5.66 15.48
C ARG A 36 4.05 6.91 16.35
N PRO A 37 3.53 8.08 15.95
CA PRO A 37 3.64 9.28 16.77
C PRO A 37 2.99 9.08 18.15
N PRO A 38 3.58 9.59 19.26
CA PRO A 38 3.00 9.47 20.60
C PRO A 38 1.57 10.01 20.73
N ILE A 39 1.22 11.01 19.90
CA ILE A 39 -0.14 11.58 19.83
C ILE A 39 -1.21 10.53 19.50
N CYS A 40 -0.83 9.43 18.87
CA CYS A 40 -1.75 8.38 18.48
C CYS A 40 -2.36 7.62 19.68
N ASP A 41 -1.69 7.60 20.81
CA ASP A 41 -2.14 6.85 21.99
C ASP A 41 -3.45 7.38 22.59
N GLN A 42 -3.75 8.67 22.37
CA GLN A 42 -4.98 9.28 22.82
C GLN A 42 -6.23 8.78 22.09
N PHE A 43 -6.08 8.29 20.84
CA PHE A 43 -7.23 7.96 19.98
C PHE A 43 -7.78 6.55 20.20
N LYS A 44 -7.07 5.69 20.92
CA LYS A 44 -7.47 4.28 21.15
C LYS A 44 -7.82 3.53 19.85
N VAL A 45 -7.14 3.87 18.76
CA VAL A 45 -7.36 3.24 17.46
C VAL A 45 -6.42 2.04 17.30
N ASP A 46 -6.94 0.96 16.70
CA ASP A 46 -6.17 -0.22 16.35
C ASP A 46 -5.93 -0.23 14.84
N GLY A 47 -4.68 -0.04 14.41
CA GLY A 47 -4.28 -0.05 13.00
C GLY A 47 -4.50 -1.40 12.31
N ARG A 48 -4.63 -2.49 13.07
CA ARG A 48 -4.89 -3.84 12.54
C ARG A 48 -6.37 -4.16 12.38
N ALA A 49 -7.24 -3.34 12.96
CA ALA A 49 -8.67 -3.58 12.86
C ALA A 49 -9.16 -3.29 11.44
N SER A 50 -9.87 -4.24 10.86
CA SER A 50 -10.53 -4.05 9.57
C SER A 50 -11.89 -4.73 9.53
N ALA A 51 -12.82 -4.10 8.83
CA ALA A 51 -14.10 -4.66 8.51
C ALA A 51 -14.34 -4.47 7.00
N PRO A 52 -14.22 -5.51 6.19
CA PRO A 52 -14.44 -5.41 4.75
C PRO A 52 -15.91 -5.03 4.47
N LEU A 53 -16.12 -4.16 3.48
CA LEU A 53 -17.47 -3.78 3.06
C LEU A 53 -18.21 -4.94 2.36
N ARG A 54 -17.45 -5.88 1.80
CA ARG A 54 -17.97 -7.09 1.17
C ARG A 54 -17.17 -8.29 1.68
N THR A 55 -17.84 -9.37 2.00
CA THR A 55 -17.18 -10.62 2.38
C THR A 55 -16.69 -11.31 1.11
N VAL A 56 -15.40 -11.25 0.87
CA VAL A 56 -14.72 -11.95 -0.22
C VAL A 56 -13.47 -12.63 0.32
N SER A 57 -13.09 -13.75 -0.28
CA SER A 57 -11.77 -14.33 -0.03
C SER A 57 -10.74 -13.56 -0.84
N LEU A 58 -9.59 -13.26 -0.25
CA LEU A 58 -8.47 -12.68 -1.00
C LEU A 58 -8.12 -13.59 -2.18
N PRO A 59 -7.91 -13.02 -3.37
CA PRO A 59 -7.78 -13.80 -4.59
C PRO A 59 -6.44 -14.53 -4.64
N PRO A 60 -6.34 -15.65 -5.37
CA PRO A 60 -5.08 -16.14 -5.87
C PRO A 60 -4.48 -15.12 -6.84
N GLN A 61 -3.16 -15.20 -7.04
CA GLN A 61 -2.43 -14.34 -7.97
C GLN A 61 -3.06 -14.29 -9.37
N GLN A 62 -2.99 -13.14 -10.05
CA GLN A 62 -3.40 -12.91 -11.44
C GLN A 62 -4.89 -13.17 -11.73
N THR A 63 -5.74 -13.00 -10.76
CA THR A 63 -7.19 -13.24 -10.92
C THR A 63 -8.03 -11.97 -10.93
N CYS A 64 -7.41 -10.81 -10.64
CA CYS A 64 -8.09 -9.53 -10.52
C CYS A 64 -8.06 -8.77 -11.83
N THR A 65 -9.14 -8.08 -12.15
CA THR A 65 -9.26 -7.28 -13.37
C THR A 65 -9.53 -5.83 -13.01
N LEU A 66 -8.66 -4.91 -13.48
CA LEU A 66 -8.98 -3.49 -13.42
C LEU A 66 -10.14 -3.17 -14.37
N HIS A 67 -11.10 -2.43 -13.87
CA HIS A 67 -12.18 -1.85 -14.66
C HIS A 67 -11.88 -0.39 -14.99
N THR A 68 -12.68 0.20 -15.84
CA THR A 68 -12.57 1.62 -16.19
C THR A 68 -13.93 2.29 -16.07
N ASN A 69 -14.00 3.32 -15.21
CA ASN A 69 -15.15 4.19 -15.07
C ASN A 69 -14.74 5.63 -15.39
N ASN A 70 -15.49 6.32 -16.22
CA ASN A 70 -15.21 7.70 -16.62
C ASN A 70 -13.78 7.95 -17.14
N GLY A 71 -13.15 6.93 -17.74
CA GLY A 71 -11.78 7.01 -18.24
C GLY A 71 -10.69 6.77 -17.18
N PHE A 72 -11.06 6.41 -15.95
CA PHE A 72 -10.15 6.15 -14.83
C PHE A 72 -10.22 4.69 -14.37
N PRO A 73 -9.09 4.12 -13.89
CA PRO A 73 -9.10 2.77 -13.38
C PRO A 73 -9.84 2.69 -12.04
N VAL A 74 -10.59 1.61 -11.88
CA VAL A 74 -11.21 1.21 -10.62
C VAL A 74 -10.86 -0.25 -10.34
N PRO A 75 -10.67 -0.63 -9.07
CA PRO A 75 -10.27 -1.99 -8.75
C PRO A 75 -11.41 -3.00 -8.94
N ASP A 76 -11.02 -4.27 -9.02
CA ASP A 76 -11.97 -5.39 -8.99
C ASP A 76 -12.59 -5.50 -7.58
N PRO A 77 -13.92 -5.41 -7.45
CA PRO A 77 -14.56 -5.47 -6.14
C PRO A 77 -14.46 -6.84 -5.46
N ASN A 78 -14.10 -7.89 -6.21
CA ASN A 78 -13.84 -9.22 -5.65
C ASN A 78 -12.42 -9.34 -5.07
N CYS A 79 -11.52 -8.49 -5.49
CA CYS A 79 -10.12 -8.47 -5.04
C CYS A 79 -9.88 -7.36 -4.02
N THR A 80 -10.43 -6.19 -4.27
CA THR A 80 -10.32 -5.03 -3.40
C THR A 80 -11.74 -4.54 -3.06
N PRO A 81 -12.42 -5.24 -2.14
CA PRO A 81 -13.80 -4.89 -1.76
C PRO A 81 -13.92 -3.55 -1.06
N GLY A 82 -12.83 -3.02 -0.57
CA GLY A 82 -12.75 -1.93 0.38
C GLY A 82 -12.93 -2.45 1.81
N ALA A 83 -12.13 -1.90 2.73
CA ALA A 83 -12.26 -2.19 4.15
C ALA A 83 -12.15 -0.90 4.96
N ILE A 84 -12.94 -0.81 6.01
CA ILE A 84 -12.93 0.28 6.97
C ILE A 84 -12.22 -0.16 8.25
N ASN A 85 -11.63 0.80 8.95
CA ASN A 85 -11.15 0.59 10.29
C ASN A 85 -12.28 0.92 11.29
N PRO A 86 -12.90 -0.08 11.93
CA PRO A 86 -14.06 0.13 12.81
C PRO A 86 -13.74 0.86 14.11
N THR A 87 -12.44 1.05 14.42
CA THR A 87 -12.01 1.82 15.59
C THR A 87 -11.91 3.32 15.29
N LEU A 88 -12.02 3.72 14.01
CA LEU A 88 -12.05 5.12 13.59
C LEU A 88 -13.46 5.67 13.56
N THR A 89 -13.78 6.45 14.57
CA THR A 89 -15.06 7.18 14.62
C THR A 89 -14.97 8.54 13.95
N ILE A 90 -16.10 9.15 13.67
CA ILE A 90 -16.16 10.50 13.11
C ILE A 90 -15.52 11.53 14.03
N GLU A 91 -15.59 11.34 15.34
CA GLU A 91 -14.97 12.20 16.35
C GLU A 91 -13.45 12.19 16.21
N VAL A 92 -12.85 10.99 16.02
CA VAL A 92 -11.40 10.85 15.77
C VAL A 92 -11.01 11.51 14.45
N LEU A 93 -11.76 11.29 13.38
CA LEU A 93 -11.45 11.86 12.05
C LEU A 93 -11.56 13.39 12.02
N ARG A 94 -12.39 13.98 12.90
CA ARG A 94 -12.55 15.44 13.06
C ARG A 94 -11.51 16.07 13.95
N ASP A 95 -10.80 15.31 14.75
CA ASP A 95 -9.76 15.82 15.62
C ASP A 95 -8.57 16.30 14.78
N ARG A 96 -8.18 17.57 14.94
CA ARG A 96 -7.11 18.19 14.16
C ARG A 96 -5.72 17.61 14.46
N SER A 97 -5.57 16.96 15.60
CA SER A 97 -4.32 16.29 15.98
C SER A 97 -4.22 14.86 15.43
N PHE A 98 -5.32 14.30 14.91
CA PHE A 98 -5.32 12.98 14.28
C PHE A 98 -4.49 13.01 12.99
N THR A 99 -3.70 11.98 12.80
CA THR A 99 -2.94 11.72 11.57
C THR A 99 -3.13 10.27 11.13
N THR A 100 -3.18 10.04 9.83
CA THR A 100 -3.29 8.69 9.24
C THR A 100 -2.14 7.76 9.63
N ARG A 101 -1.01 8.29 10.12
CA ARG A 101 0.07 7.49 10.71
C ARG A 101 -0.38 6.68 11.93
N CYS A 102 -1.44 7.10 12.61
CA CYS A 102 -1.97 6.39 13.77
C CYS A 102 -2.62 5.05 13.42
N ILE A 103 -3.01 4.87 12.18
CA ILE A 103 -3.75 3.70 11.69
C ILE A 103 -3.02 2.92 10.61
N ARG A 104 -1.80 3.33 10.26
CA ARG A 104 -0.96 2.49 9.40
C ARG A 104 -0.55 1.25 10.17
N ASP A 105 -0.85 0.10 9.58
CA ASP A 105 -0.48 -1.19 10.18
C ASP A 105 1.00 -1.48 9.89
N ALA A 106 1.78 -1.61 10.95
CA ALA A 106 3.18 -2.03 10.84
C ALA A 106 3.34 -3.45 10.30
N ALA A 107 2.30 -4.29 10.39
CA ALA A 107 2.32 -5.65 9.86
C ALA A 107 2.03 -5.68 8.35
N THR A 108 1.29 -4.70 7.81
CA THR A 108 1.04 -4.59 6.37
C THR A 108 2.10 -3.71 5.73
N GLN A 109 3.28 -4.28 5.50
CA GLN A 109 4.43 -3.56 4.95
C GLN A 109 4.35 -3.41 3.43
N GLU A 110 5.16 -2.50 2.87
CA GLU A 110 5.22 -2.28 1.42
C GLU A 110 5.47 -3.56 0.62
N VAL A 111 6.26 -4.51 1.15
CA VAL A 111 6.50 -5.81 0.51
C VAL A 111 5.22 -6.64 0.43
N GLU A 112 4.39 -6.63 1.47
CA GLU A 112 3.12 -7.35 1.48
C GLU A 112 2.10 -6.65 0.57
N LYS A 113 2.03 -5.32 0.61
CA LYS A 113 1.19 -4.52 -0.29
C LYS A 113 1.54 -4.75 -1.75
N ALA A 114 2.83 -4.95 -2.05
CA ALA A 114 3.31 -5.21 -3.40
C ALA A 114 2.74 -6.51 -4.01
N THR A 115 2.25 -7.46 -3.21
CA THR A 115 1.58 -8.67 -3.71
C THR A 115 0.33 -8.32 -4.54
N THR A 116 -0.26 -7.16 -4.34
CA THR A 116 -1.42 -6.73 -5.12
C THR A 116 -1.09 -6.48 -6.59
N TYR A 117 0.16 -6.14 -6.95
CA TYR A 117 0.60 -6.08 -8.34
C TYR A 117 0.46 -7.45 -9.02
N GLU A 118 0.80 -8.53 -8.31
CA GLU A 118 0.66 -9.89 -8.81
C GLU A 118 -0.81 -10.29 -8.99
N TRP A 119 -1.68 -9.86 -8.05
CA TRP A 119 -3.13 -10.13 -8.16
C TRP A 119 -3.73 -9.52 -9.41
N TYR A 120 -3.33 -8.29 -9.73
CA TYR A 120 -3.83 -7.54 -10.89
C TYR A 120 -3.00 -7.77 -12.18
N ASN A 121 -2.03 -8.69 -12.14
CA ASN A 121 -1.12 -8.96 -13.26
C ASN A 121 -0.46 -7.69 -13.82
N LEU A 122 -0.04 -6.80 -12.93
CA LEU A 122 0.66 -5.57 -13.26
C LEU A 122 2.15 -5.70 -12.93
N PRO A 123 3.04 -5.14 -13.76
CA PRO A 123 4.46 -5.11 -13.44
C PRO A 123 4.72 -4.17 -12.26
N HIS A 124 5.48 -4.63 -11.29
CA HIS A 124 5.99 -3.77 -10.23
C HIS A 124 6.99 -2.77 -10.80
N PRO A 125 6.77 -1.45 -10.70
CA PRO A 125 7.69 -0.46 -11.27
C PRO A 125 9.03 -0.45 -10.53
N SER A 126 10.14 -0.50 -11.27
CA SER A 126 11.49 -0.51 -10.71
C SER A 126 11.98 0.86 -10.21
N ASN A 127 11.45 1.93 -10.78
CA ASN A 127 11.70 3.32 -10.36
C ASN A 127 10.36 4.04 -10.22
N ASN A 128 9.88 4.16 -8.99
CA ASN A 128 8.52 4.61 -8.69
C ASN A 128 8.52 5.69 -7.60
N SER A 129 9.25 6.77 -7.84
CA SER A 129 9.33 7.88 -6.89
C SER A 129 9.44 9.24 -7.59
N GLY A 130 8.97 10.29 -6.93
CA GLY A 130 8.97 11.66 -7.46
C GLY A 130 8.29 11.72 -8.84
N GLU A 131 8.86 12.46 -9.78
CA GLU A 131 8.31 12.61 -11.13
C GLU A 131 8.26 11.30 -11.93
N SER A 132 9.04 10.29 -11.54
CA SER A 132 9.04 8.96 -12.17
C SER A 132 7.94 8.05 -11.63
N GLN A 133 7.22 8.45 -10.58
CA GLN A 133 6.16 7.64 -10.00
C GLN A 133 5.06 7.37 -11.03
N SER A 134 4.87 6.12 -11.38
CA SER A 134 3.88 5.68 -12.37
C SER A 134 2.71 4.92 -11.75
N CYS A 135 2.90 4.38 -10.55
CA CYS A 135 1.90 3.65 -9.79
C CYS A 135 1.89 4.10 -8.33
N GLU A 136 0.79 3.87 -7.66
CA GLU A 136 0.67 3.94 -6.21
C GLU A 136 -0.02 2.68 -5.68
N LEU A 137 0.45 2.15 -4.55
CA LEU A 137 -0.30 1.16 -3.77
C LEU A 137 -1.32 1.93 -2.95
N ASP A 138 -2.47 2.11 -3.56
CA ASP A 138 -3.50 3.03 -3.13
C ASP A 138 -4.57 2.35 -2.27
N HIS A 139 -5.11 3.06 -1.29
CA HIS A 139 -6.24 2.60 -0.49
C HIS A 139 -7.55 2.95 -1.21
N LEU A 140 -8.37 1.96 -1.55
CA LEU A 140 -9.68 2.20 -2.19
C LEU A 140 -10.54 3.15 -1.36
N ILE A 141 -10.64 2.90 -0.06
CA ILE A 141 -11.18 3.85 0.92
C ILE A 141 -9.98 4.49 1.60
N SER A 142 -9.80 5.79 1.44
CA SER A 142 -8.62 6.47 1.99
C SER A 142 -8.55 6.37 3.52
N LEU A 143 -7.34 6.39 4.05
CA LEU A 143 -7.12 6.41 5.50
C LEU A 143 -7.75 7.63 6.16
N GLU A 144 -7.90 8.74 5.45
CA GLU A 144 -8.56 9.96 5.92
C GLU A 144 -10.09 9.82 6.03
N LEU A 145 -10.66 8.82 5.36
CA LEU A 145 -12.05 8.43 5.47
C LEU A 145 -12.25 7.20 6.36
N GLY A 146 -11.25 6.85 7.15
CA GLY A 146 -11.33 5.68 8.02
C GLY A 146 -11.17 4.35 7.28
N GLY A 147 -10.56 4.33 6.12
CA GLY A 147 -10.14 3.10 5.46
C GLY A 147 -9.14 2.32 6.30
N ALA A 148 -9.13 0.99 6.17
CA ALA A 148 -8.17 0.12 6.83
C ALA A 148 -6.87 0.02 6.02
N ASP A 149 -5.73 -0.12 6.71
CA ASP A 149 -4.43 -0.36 6.10
C ASP A 149 -4.20 -1.87 5.89
N THR A 150 -5.08 -2.50 5.10
CA THR A 150 -5.13 -3.95 4.87
C THR A 150 -5.28 -4.28 3.39
N LEU A 151 -4.88 -5.49 2.99
CA LEU A 151 -4.83 -5.90 1.58
C LEU A 151 -6.19 -5.89 0.87
N ASP A 152 -7.29 -6.08 1.59
CA ASP A 152 -8.65 -5.98 1.08
C ASP A 152 -9.11 -4.53 0.78
N ASN A 153 -8.27 -3.56 1.11
CA ASN A 153 -8.46 -2.14 0.81
C ASN A 153 -7.36 -1.54 -0.07
N ILE A 154 -6.35 -2.33 -0.45
CA ILE A 154 -5.18 -1.84 -1.19
C ILE A 154 -5.15 -2.42 -2.60
N TRP A 155 -4.85 -1.58 -3.59
CA TRP A 155 -4.72 -1.96 -4.99
C TRP A 155 -3.67 -1.11 -5.71
N PRO A 156 -3.05 -1.63 -6.79
CA PRO A 156 -2.07 -0.87 -7.55
C PRO A 156 -2.77 0.06 -8.54
N GLN A 157 -2.78 1.36 -8.28
CA GLN A 157 -3.30 2.36 -9.19
C GLN A 157 -2.17 2.93 -10.05
N CYS A 158 -2.16 2.59 -11.33
CA CYS A 158 -1.12 2.96 -12.28
C CYS A 158 -1.64 3.88 -13.39
N GLY A 159 -0.76 4.74 -13.91
CA GLY A 159 -0.97 5.54 -15.11
C GLY A 159 -1.60 6.93 -14.88
N PRO A 160 -1.97 7.60 -15.99
CA PRO A 160 -1.59 7.25 -17.35
C PRO A 160 -0.10 7.48 -17.60
N SER A 161 0.45 6.85 -18.63
CA SER A 161 1.84 7.10 -19.04
C SER A 161 1.99 8.40 -19.82
N GLY A 162 3.21 8.98 -19.81
CA GLY A 162 3.51 10.17 -20.63
C GLY A 162 2.92 11.49 -20.13
N VAL A 163 2.45 11.53 -18.88
CA VAL A 163 1.93 12.75 -18.25
C VAL A 163 2.78 13.13 -17.03
N SER A 164 2.67 14.38 -16.57
CA SER A 164 3.31 14.84 -15.33
C SER A 164 2.66 14.20 -14.10
N LEU A 165 3.38 14.20 -12.96
CA LEU A 165 2.92 13.59 -11.71
C LEU A 165 1.50 14.06 -11.29
N PRO A 166 1.14 15.35 -11.32
CA PRO A 166 -0.21 15.79 -10.94
C PRO A 166 -1.34 15.23 -11.81
N GLN A 167 -1.03 14.75 -13.02
CA GLN A 167 -2.00 14.20 -13.96
C GLN A 167 -2.11 12.66 -13.86
N ARG A 168 -1.41 12.03 -12.92
CA ARG A 168 -1.52 10.60 -12.66
C ARG A 168 -2.86 10.28 -12.01
N PHE A 169 -3.40 9.10 -12.30
CA PHE A 169 -4.71 8.67 -11.79
C PHE A 169 -4.81 8.69 -10.28
N PHE A 170 -3.75 8.26 -9.58
CA PHE A 170 -3.72 8.30 -8.13
C PHE A 170 -3.75 9.74 -7.58
N LYS A 171 -3.18 10.74 -8.27
CA LYS A 171 -3.27 12.15 -7.86
C LYS A 171 -4.66 12.74 -8.09
N GLU A 172 -5.35 12.29 -9.11
CA GLU A 172 -6.77 12.62 -9.31
C GLU A 172 -7.63 12.01 -8.18
N LYS A 173 -7.32 10.77 -7.78
CA LYS A 173 -8.00 10.13 -6.66
C LYS A 173 -7.67 10.80 -5.33
N ASP A 174 -6.43 11.21 -5.07
CA ASP A 174 -6.06 12.04 -3.91
C ASP A 174 -6.97 13.28 -3.79
N THR A 175 -7.29 13.91 -4.93
CA THR A 175 -8.18 15.08 -4.94
C THR A 175 -9.60 14.72 -4.48
N VAL A 176 -10.10 13.55 -4.90
CA VAL A 176 -11.41 13.04 -4.45
C VAL A 176 -11.39 12.70 -2.95
N GLU A 177 -10.32 12.08 -2.48
CA GLU A 177 -10.15 11.72 -1.07
C GLU A 177 -10.16 12.96 -0.18
N ASN A 178 -9.33 13.94 -0.52
CA ASN A 178 -9.29 15.23 0.19
C ASN A 178 -10.66 15.93 0.21
N PHE A 179 -11.38 15.93 -0.92
CA PHE A 179 -12.72 16.49 -1.03
C PHE A 179 -13.71 15.78 -0.10
N LEU A 180 -13.76 14.45 -0.15
CA LEU A 180 -14.67 13.68 0.69
C LEU A 180 -14.33 13.81 2.17
N ALA A 181 -13.04 13.76 2.52
CA ALA A 181 -12.58 13.95 3.89
C ALA A 181 -12.98 15.34 4.44
N MET A 182 -12.83 16.39 3.65
CA MET A 182 -13.31 17.73 3.98
C MET A 182 -14.83 17.72 4.23
N GLN A 183 -15.64 17.16 3.29
CA GLN A 183 -17.10 17.10 3.41
C GLN A 183 -17.54 16.39 4.70
N VAL A 184 -16.87 15.29 5.05
CA VAL A 184 -17.17 14.50 6.26
C VAL A 184 -16.78 15.26 7.52
N ARG A 185 -15.59 15.86 7.56
CA ARG A 185 -15.11 16.66 8.70
C ARG A 185 -16.01 17.84 9.00
N GLU A 186 -16.56 18.46 7.99
CA GLU A 186 -17.48 19.60 8.11
C GLU A 186 -18.95 19.19 8.34
N GLY A 187 -19.25 17.91 8.36
CA GLY A 187 -20.59 17.40 8.55
C GLY A 187 -21.54 17.60 7.35
N ARG A 188 -20.97 17.88 6.17
CA ARG A 188 -21.72 18.03 4.91
C ARG A 188 -22.03 16.69 4.24
N ARG A 189 -21.34 15.64 4.65
CA ARG A 189 -21.53 14.26 4.18
C ARG A 189 -21.39 13.27 5.33
N ASP A 190 -22.24 12.25 5.33
CA ASP A 190 -22.09 11.14 6.25
C ASP A 190 -20.86 10.30 5.92
N LEU A 191 -20.15 9.82 6.96
CA LEU A 191 -18.94 9.04 6.81
C LEU A 191 -19.20 7.73 6.06
N SER A 192 -20.27 7.03 6.41
CA SER A 192 -20.60 5.74 5.79
C SER A 192 -21.02 5.91 4.32
N GLU A 193 -21.67 7.01 3.98
CA GLU A 193 -22.00 7.35 2.60
C GLU A 193 -20.74 7.65 1.78
N ALA A 194 -19.79 8.41 2.34
CA ALA A 194 -18.51 8.68 1.69
C ALA A 194 -17.72 7.39 1.45
N GLN A 195 -17.62 6.53 2.48
CA GLN A 195 -16.92 5.25 2.39
C GLN A 195 -17.54 4.33 1.32
N LYS A 196 -18.85 4.15 1.33
CA LYS A 196 -19.55 3.34 0.33
C LYS A 196 -19.42 3.93 -1.06
N GLY A 197 -19.54 5.25 -1.19
CA GLY A 197 -19.46 5.94 -2.45
C GLY A 197 -18.08 5.77 -3.12
N ILE A 198 -17.00 6.04 -2.39
CA ILE A 198 -15.63 5.91 -2.91
C ILE A 198 -15.28 4.45 -3.24
N ALA A 199 -15.75 3.49 -2.43
CA ALA A 199 -15.53 2.06 -2.66
C ALA A 199 -16.33 1.51 -3.85
N THR A 200 -17.47 2.12 -4.17
CA THR A 200 -18.28 1.69 -5.32
C THR A 200 -17.75 2.28 -6.62
N ASP A 201 -17.52 3.57 -6.64
CA ASP A 201 -16.96 4.29 -7.81
C ASP A 201 -16.42 5.65 -7.36
N TRP A 202 -15.13 5.74 -7.12
CA TRP A 202 -14.50 6.99 -6.71
C TRP A 202 -14.61 8.07 -7.79
N THR A 203 -14.72 7.69 -9.07
CA THR A 203 -14.73 8.62 -10.21
C THR A 203 -15.99 9.48 -10.27
N GLN A 204 -17.08 9.05 -9.63
CA GLN A 204 -18.34 9.81 -9.56
C GLN A 204 -18.19 11.17 -8.86
N PHE A 205 -17.16 11.33 -8.05
CA PHE A 205 -16.91 12.56 -7.29
C PHE A 205 -15.93 13.53 -7.97
N LEU A 206 -15.25 13.11 -9.05
CA LEU A 206 -14.16 13.86 -9.70
C LEU A 206 -14.53 15.30 -10.03
N ASP A 207 -15.65 15.51 -10.68
CA ASP A 207 -16.04 16.85 -11.11
C ASP A 207 -16.31 17.78 -9.92
N GLN A 208 -16.90 17.25 -8.86
CA GLN A 208 -17.13 18.03 -7.64
C GLN A 208 -15.81 18.29 -6.91
N ALA A 209 -14.95 17.29 -6.81
CA ALA A 209 -13.65 17.39 -6.15
C ALA A 209 -12.75 18.41 -6.85
N ARG A 210 -12.61 18.36 -8.16
CA ARG A 210 -11.81 19.32 -8.95
C ARG A 210 -12.29 20.76 -8.80
N ARG A 211 -13.61 20.98 -8.71
CA ARG A 211 -14.15 22.33 -8.45
C ARG A 211 -13.91 22.82 -7.03
N ALA A 212 -14.03 21.93 -6.06
CA ALA A 212 -13.91 22.28 -4.64
C ALA A 212 -12.45 22.32 -4.14
N CYS A 213 -11.57 21.55 -4.76
CA CYS A 213 -10.20 21.35 -4.35
C CYS A 213 -9.22 21.62 -5.51
N PRO A 214 -9.11 22.86 -5.99
CA PRO A 214 -8.17 23.18 -7.08
C PRO A 214 -6.76 22.76 -6.67
N GLU A 215 -6.03 22.15 -7.60
CA GLU A 215 -4.68 21.60 -7.37
C GLU A 215 -4.62 20.58 -6.21
N GLY A 216 -5.71 19.86 -5.96
CA GLY A 216 -5.81 18.88 -4.88
C GLY A 216 -5.91 19.47 -3.46
N ARG A 217 -6.02 20.80 -3.32
CA ARG A 217 -6.17 21.50 -2.04
C ARG A 217 -7.62 21.93 -1.83
N CYS A 218 -8.24 21.41 -0.79
CA CYS A 218 -9.59 21.80 -0.38
C CYS A 218 -9.52 22.97 0.62
N PHE A 219 -10.40 23.95 0.46
CA PHE A 219 -10.49 25.15 1.29
C PHE A 219 -11.83 25.18 2.02
#